data_4fe7661a73927ea5eaa1027fcc68c440
#
_entry.id   4fe7661a73927ea5eaa1027fcc68c440
#
_cell.length_a   1.000
_cell.length_b   1.000
_cell.length_c   1.000
_cell.angle_alpha   90.00
_cell.angle_beta   90.00
_cell.angle_gamma   90.00
#
_symmetry.space_group_name_H-M   'P 1'
#
loop_
_entity.id
_entity.type
_entity.pdbx_description
1 polymer ?
#
loop_
_entity_poly.entity_id
_entity_poly.type
_entity_poly.pdbx_seq_one_letter_code
_entity_poly.pdbx_strand_id
1 'polypeptide(L)'
;MEEIRSGQAAQDRRLAICAEAASLPPDDRIEPLCILAADPDPVVREKAAATLQTQPLKHVLVALARPGAAPEMFAYCAAEFARRPGVADAIAQNTTCPIEVVRPVIRYLSVTAIQDLFEDLDRLSTSPALVAEMIASAVINAEQRAQLVELQRADLEPVEAFVEAAKAAEPDPAKRETLLQKLARMRVVERVQRALKGGREERGLLIRDPCKVVQRAVLQSPLISDQEVEGFANMASLTDETLRLIAGNRKFRKNYAITRGLTFNPKTPIEITLHFLPHLKPQDLKFLTISKNVPETLRTAALRLQRQRSSQRSSGES
;
A
#
# COMPACT_ATOMS: atom_id res chain seq x y z
N MET A 1 -4.10 -11.57 32.86
CA MET A 1 -4.07 -11.81 31.39
C MET A 1 -3.24 -13.05 31.04
N GLU A 2 -2.01 -13.14 31.55
CA GLU A 2 -1.12 -14.28 31.23
C GLU A 2 -1.65 -15.64 31.71
N GLU A 3 -2.26 -15.71 32.90
CA GLU A 3 -2.92 -16.92 33.41
C GLU A 3 -4.17 -17.35 32.61
N ILE A 4 -4.84 -16.41 31.93
CA ILE A 4 -5.99 -16.73 31.05
C ILE A 4 -5.46 -17.26 29.72
N ARG A 5 -4.45 -16.61 29.14
CA ARG A 5 -3.81 -17.06 27.91
C ARG A 5 -3.14 -18.44 28.05
N SER A 6 -2.57 -18.73 29.22
CA SER A 6 -1.94 -20.02 29.50
C SER A 6 -2.95 -21.13 29.90
N GLY A 7 -4.23 -20.81 30.08
CA GLY A 7 -5.26 -21.76 30.53
C GLY A 7 -5.12 -22.23 32.00
N GLN A 8 -4.24 -21.59 32.78
CA GLN A 8 -3.94 -22.00 34.17
C GLN A 8 -4.89 -21.39 35.22
N ALA A 9 -5.77 -20.47 34.83
CA ALA A 9 -6.71 -19.86 35.74
C ALA A 9 -7.79 -20.86 36.23
N ALA A 10 -8.06 -20.89 37.52
CA ALA A 10 -9.13 -21.71 38.10
C ALA A 10 -10.52 -21.32 37.51
N GLN A 11 -11.44 -22.30 37.41
CA GLN A 11 -12.77 -22.10 36.82
C GLN A 11 -13.51 -20.90 37.44
N ASP A 12 -13.52 -20.81 38.78
CA ASP A 12 -14.20 -19.71 39.49
C ASP A 12 -13.64 -18.33 39.07
N ARG A 13 -12.33 -18.24 38.89
CA ARG A 13 -11.66 -17.03 38.42
C ARG A 13 -12.02 -16.66 36.98
N ARG A 14 -12.14 -17.66 36.10
CA ARG A 14 -12.55 -17.46 34.70
C ARG A 14 -14.00 -16.99 34.62
N LEU A 15 -14.89 -17.54 35.45
CA LEU A 15 -16.29 -17.12 35.59
C LEU A 15 -16.41 -15.72 36.18
N ALA A 16 -15.58 -15.38 37.18
CA ALA A 16 -15.53 -14.04 37.76
C ALA A 16 -15.16 -12.98 36.73
N ILE A 17 -14.16 -13.26 35.86
CA ILE A 17 -13.77 -12.37 34.77
C ILE A 17 -14.94 -12.11 33.81
N CYS A 18 -15.73 -13.13 33.46
CA CYS A 18 -16.91 -12.95 32.63
C CYS A 18 -17.96 -12.04 33.30
N ALA A 19 -18.10 -12.12 34.64
CA ALA A 19 -19.03 -11.29 35.37
C ALA A 19 -18.54 -9.85 35.60
N GLU A 20 -17.24 -9.69 35.84
CA GLU A 20 -16.57 -8.41 36.13
C GLU A 20 -16.11 -7.67 34.88
N ALA A 21 -16.28 -8.27 33.71
CA ALA A 21 -15.84 -7.65 32.44
C ALA A 21 -16.43 -6.24 32.24
N ALA A 22 -17.63 -5.96 32.77
CA ALA A 22 -18.23 -4.64 32.72
C ALA A 22 -17.48 -3.57 33.53
N SER A 23 -16.71 -3.97 34.55
CA SER A 23 -15.92 -3.06 35.41
C SER A 23 -14.53 -2.78 34.85
N LEU A 24 -14.05 -3.58 33.88
CA LEU A 24 -12.78 -3.34 33.21
C LEU A 24 -12.89 -2.14 32.23
N PRO A 25 -11.78 -1.43 31.97
CA PRO A 25 -11.72 -0.45 30.88
C PRO A 25 -12.23 -1.08 29.57
N PRO A 26 -12.94 -0.31 28.71
CA PRO A 26 -13.48 -0.83 27.45
C PRO A 26 -12.44 -1.57 26.61
N ASP A 27 -11.22 -1.05 26.60
CA ASP A 27 -10.12 -1.57 25.80
C ASP A 27 -9.59 -2.92 26.29
N ASP A 28 -9.76 -3.23 27.57
CA ASP A 28 -9.19 -4.40 28.23
C ASP A 28 -10.19 -5.54 28.44
N ARG A 29 -11.48 -5.33 28.13
CA ARG A 29 -12.54 -6.32 28.40
C ARG A 29 -12.78 -7.30 27.26
N ILE A 30 -12.57 -6.92 26.02
CA ILE A 30 -12.93 -7.71 24.83
C ILE A 30 -12.02 -8.91 24.65
N GLU A 31 -10.71 -8.70 24.71
CA GLU A 31 -9.72 -9.75 24.49
C GLU A 31 -9.84 -10.93 25.48
N PRO A 32 -9.93 -10.73 26.84
CA PRO A 32 -10.13 -11.82 27.76
C PRO A 32 -11.42 -12.61 27.49
N LEU A 33 -12.51 -11.91 27.16
CA LEU A 33 -13.79 -12.55 26.86
C LEU A 33 -13.73 -13.40 25.59
N CYS A 34 -13.00 -12.94 24.55
CA CYS A 34 -12.80 -13.72 23.32
C CYS A 34 -11.98 -14.99 23.58
N ILE A 35 -10.95 -14.92 24.42
CA ILE A 35 -10.16 -16.08 24.83
C ILE A 35 -11.06 -17.07 25.59
N LEU A 36 -11.86 -16.59 26.58
CA LEU A 36 -12.77 -17.40 27.35
C LEU A 36 -13.96 -17.96 26.54
N ALA A 37 -14.33 -17.32 25.44
CA ALA A 37 -15.33 -17.87 24.51
C ALA A 37 -14.83 -19.08 23.72
N ALA A 38 -13.53 -19.36 23.73
CA ALA A 38 -12.94 -20.61 23.23
C ALA A 38 -12.56 -21.60 24.36
N ASP A 39 -12.99 -21.34 25.60
CA ASP A 39 -12.65 -22.16 26.76
C ASP A 39 -13.19 -23.60 26.61
N PRO A 40 -12.41 -24.63 27.04
CA PRO A 40 -12.87 -26.02 27.04
C PRO A 40 -14.10 -26.24 27.91
N ASP A 41 -14.26 -25.48 29.01
CA ASP A 41 -15.43 -25.54 29.89
C ASP A 41 -16.66 -24.88 29.22
N PRO A 42 -17.73 -25.62 28.96
CA PRO A 42 -18.91 -25.09 28.29
C PRO A 42 -19.60 -23.95 29.08
N VAL A 43 -19.56 -23.98 30.42
CA VAL A 43 -20.19 -22.94 31.26
C VAL A 43 -19.45 -21.61 31.12
N VAL A 44 -18.12 -21.67 31.13
CA VAL A 44 -17.26 -20.48 30.91
C VAL A 44 -17.45 -19.93 29.50
N ARG A 45 -17.41 -20.80 28.51
CA ARG A 45 -17.56 -20.46 27.08
C ARG A 45 -18.89 -19.75 26.80
N GLU A 46 -20.02 -20.35 27.25
CA GLU A 46 -21.34 -19.78 27.04
C GLU A 46 -21.50 -18.42 27.73
N LYS A 47 -21.00 -18.29 28.97
CA LYS A 47 -21.09 -17.03 29.72
C LYS A 47 -20.23 -15.94 29.08
N ALA A 48 -19.03 -16.26 28.61
CA ALA A 48 -18.15 -15.32 27.90
C ALA A 48 -18.80 -14.86 26.58
N ALA A 49 -19.33 -15.80 25.79
CA ALA A 49 -20.01 -15.49 24.52
C ALA A 49 -21.26 -14.60 24.76
N ALA A 50 -22.08 -14.92 25.73
CA ALA A 50 -23.25 -14.11 26.10
C ALA A 50 -22.83 -12.68 26.50
N THR A 51 -21.79 -12.56 27.31
CA THR A 51 -21.24 -11.24 27.71
C THR A 51 -20.71 -10.44 26.51
N LEU A 52 -20.02 -11.09 25.57
CA LEU A 52 -19.51 -10.46 24.33
C LEU A 52 -20.63 -9.92 23.46
N GLN A 53 -21.75 -10.64 23.33
CA GLN A 53 -22.89 -10.18 22.53
C GLN A 53 -23.51 -8.87 23.06
N THR A 54 -23.38 -8.58 24.35
CA THR A 54 -23.88 -7.36 24.98
C THR A 54 -22.91 -6.19 24.90
N GLN A 55 -21.66 -6.43 24.47
CA GLN A 55 -20.66 -5.36 24.39
C GLN A 55 -20.98 -4.36 23.28
N PRO A 56 -20.82 -3.05 23.53
CA PRO A 56 -20.96 -2.03 22.52
C PRO A 56 -19.95 -2.23 21.38
N LEU A 57 -20.41 -2.09 20.13
CA LEU A 57 -19.59 -2.27 18.93
C LEU A 57 -18.30 -1.44 18.96
N LYS A 58 -18.39 -0.19 19.47
CA LYS A 58 -17.23 0.71 19.60
C LYS A 58 -16.07 0.09 20.39
N HIS A 59 -16.37 -0.70 21.44
CA HIS A 59 -15.34 -1.34 22.26
C HIS A 59 -14.68 -2.50 21.50
N VAL A 60 -15.45 -3.24 20.70
CA VAL A 60 -14.92 -4.29 19.83
C VAL A 60 -13.96 -3.69 18.79
N LEU A 61 -14.35 -2.58 18.16
CA LEU A 61 -13.51 -1.92 17.14
C LEU A 61 -12.22 -1.36 17.75
N VAL A 62 -12.27 -0.75 18.92
CA VAL A 62 -11.07 -0.27 19.62
C VAL A 62 -10.13 -1.42 19.98
N ALA A 63 -10.66 -2.54 20.49
CA ALA A 63 -9.85 -3.71 20.81
C ALA A 63 -9.19 -4.31 19.56
N LEU A 64 -9.92 -4.43 18.44
CA LEU A 64 -9.39 -4.95 17.18
C LEU A 64 -8.32 -4.05 16.56
N ALA A 65 -8.32 -2.76 16.84
CA ALA A 65 -7.30 -1.82 16.34
C ALA A 65 -5.98 -1.89 17.12
N ARG A 66 -5.92 -2.58 18.25
CA ARG A 66 -4.70 -2.66 19.10
C ARG A 66 -3.61 -3.50 18.43
N PRO A 67 -2.37 -3.01 18.36
CA PRO A 67 -1.24 -3.83 17.93
C PRO A 67 -0.98 -4.95 18.95
N GLY A 68 -0.76 -6.17 18.47
CA GLY A 68 -0.43 -7.32 19.32
C GLY A 68 -1.62 -7.91 20.10
N ALA A 69 -2.85 -7.66 19.65
CA ALA A 69 -4.04 -8.33 20.14
C ALA A 69 -3.96 -9.86 19.91
N ALA A 70 -4.57 -10.64 20.81
CA ALA A 70 -4.50 -12.09 20.76
C ALA A 70 -5.15 -12.66 19.48
N PRO A 71 -4.55 -13.66 18.81
CA PRO A 71 -5.12 -14.29 17.62
C PRO A 71 -6.55 -14.83 17.84
N GLU A 72 -6.86 -15.32 19.05
CA GLU A 72 -8.16 -15.82 19.44
C GLU A 72 -9.23 -14.73 19.37
N MET A 73 -8.87 -13.49 19.69
CA MET A 73 -9.80 -12.35 19.58
C MET A 73 -10.17 -12.09 18.11
N PHE A 74 -9.19 -12.09 17.22
CA PHE A 74 -9.47 -11.94 15.80
C PHE A 74 -10.33 -13.09 15.26
N ALA A 75 -10.00 -14.33 15.63
CA ALA A 75 -10.74 -15.52 15.21
C ALA A 75 -12.21 -15.47 15.66
N TYR A 76 -12.46 -15.15 16.93
CA TYR A 76 -13.81 -15.01 17.47
C TYR A 76 -14.59 -13.88 16.76
N CYS A 77 -13.98 -12.70 16.63
CA CYS A 77 -14.64 -11.57 15.99
C CYS A 77 -14.91 -11.82 14.49
N ALA A 78 -14.05 -12.55 13.81
CA ALA A 78 -14.27 -12.95 12.42
C ALA A 78 -15.42 -13.95 12.27
N ALA A 79 -15.56 -14.89 13.20
CA ALA A 79 -16.65 -15.86 13.18
C ALA A 79 -18.01 -15.23 13.53
N GLU A 80 -18.06 -14.48 14.61
CA GLU A 80 -19.33 -14.06 15.22
C GLU A 80 -19.73 -12.62 14.85
N PHE A 81 -18.75 -11.74 14.60
CA PHE A 81 -19.00 -10.30 14.45
C PHE A 81 -18.64 -9.72 13.09
N ALA A 82 -18.11 -10.50 12.14
CA ALA A 82 -17.66 -9.98 10.84
C ALA A 82 -18.75 -9.21 10.07
N ARG A 83 -20.01 -9.53 10.28
CA ARG A 83 -21.16 -8.85 9.65
C ARG A 83 -21.54 -7.52 10.33
N ARG A 84 -21.00 -7.24 11.53
CA ARG A 84 -21.24 -5.97 12.20
C ARG A 84 -20.45 -4.86 11.51
N PRO A 85 -21.01 -3.65 11.38
CA PRO A 85 -20.35 -2.56 10.65
C PRO A 85 -18.93 -2.28 11.14
N GLY A 86 -17.94 -2.28 10.22
CA GLY A 86 -16.55 -1.95 10.51
C GLY A 86 -15.70 -3.06 11.15
N VAL A 87 -16.29 -4.17 11.59
CA VAL A 87 -15.53 -5.26 12.25
C VAL A 87 -14.60 -5.95 11.25
N ALA A 88 -15.12 -6.31 10.07
CA ALA A 88 -14.29 -6.90 9.01
C ALA A 88 -13.14 -5.97 8.60
N ASP A 89 -13.42 -4.67 8.49
CA ASP A 89 -12.43 -3.65 8.14
C ASP A 89 -11.34 -3.56 9.22
N ALA A 90 -11.73 -3.50 10.50
CA ALA A 90 -10.77 -3.45 11.61
C ALA A 90 -9.87 -4.70 11.67
N ILE A 91 -10.43 -5.90 11.38
CA ILE A 91 -9.66 -7.15 11.28
C ILE A 91 -8.64 -7.07 10.13
N ALA A 92 -9.07 -6.62 8.96
CA ALA A 92 -8.21 -6.56 7.78
C ALA A 92 -7.11 -5.49 7.90
N GLN A 93 -7.42 -4.33 8.50
CA GLN A 93 -6.48 -3.24 8.70
C GLN A 93 -5.43 -3.53 9.78
N ASN A 94 -5.70 -4.44 10.70
CA ASN A 94 -4.72 -4.80 11.72
C ASN A 94 -3.64 -5.72 11.12
N THR A 95 -2.42 -5.20 11.00
CA THR A 95 -1.27 -5.91 10.40
C THR A 95 -0.80 -7.11 11.22
N THR A 96 -1.16 -7.18 12.51
CA THR A 96 -0.83 -8.34 13.38
C THR A 96 -1.86 -9.45 13.30
N CYS A 97 -3.00 -9.24 12.62
CA CYS A 97 -4.01 -10.25 12.43
C CYS A 97 -3.51 -11.37 11.49
N PRO A 98 -3.65 -12.65 11.90
CA PRO A 98 -3.29 -13.78 11.04
C PRO A 98 -4.07 -13.76 9.72
N ILE A 99 -3.38 -14.09 8.63
CA ILE A 99 -3.94 -14.02 7.26
C ILE A 99 -5.13 -14.97 7.10
N GLU A 100 -5.11 -16.11 7.79
CA GLU A 100 -6.16 -17.11 7.77
C GLU A 100 -7.48 -16.56 8.33
N VAL A 101 -7.40 -15.60 9.24
CA VAL A 101 -8.56 -14.91 9.82
C VAL A 101 -9.08 -13.82 8.88
N VAL A 102 -8.19 -13.16 8.14
CA VAL A 102 -8.56 -12.11 7.18
C VAL A 102 -9.30 -12.68 5.97
N ARG A 103 -8.89 -13.83 5.47
CA ARG A 103 -9.47 -14.46 4.28
C ARG A 103 -11.01 -14.58 4.31
N PRO A 104 -11.63 -15.20 5.32
CA PRO A 104 -13.09 -15.39 5.34
C PRO A 104 -13.87 -14.09 5.49
N VAL A 105 -13.25 -13.00 5.96
CA VAL A 105 -13.92 -11.71 6.16
C VAL A 105 -13.84 -10.77 4.95
N ILE A 106 -13.05 -11.10 3.92
CA ILE A 106 -12.88 -10.28 2.70
C ILE A 106 -14.23 -9.91 2.07
N ARG A 107 -15.19 -10.81 2.04
CA ARG A 107 -16.53 -10.59 1.48
C ARG A 107 -17.37 -9.55 2.24
N TYR A 108 -16.95 -9.15 3.43
CA TYR A 108 -17.64 -8.16 4.28
C TYR A 108 -16.88 -6.83 4.35
N LEU A 109 -15.72 -6.72 3.67
CA LEU A 109 -14.93 -5.50 3.67
C LEU A 109 -15.64 -4.36 2.93
N SER A 110 -15.45 -3.16 3.45
CA SER A 110 -15.80 -1.94 2.72
C SER A 110 -14.86 -1.72 1.53
N VAL A 111 -15.30 -0.88 0.60
CA VAL A 111 -14.47 -0.50 -0.58
C VAL A 111 -13.14 0.11 -0.14
N THR A 112 -13.14 0.91 0.93
CA THR A 112 -11.92 1.52 1.47
C THR A 112 -10.97 0.49 2.05
N ALA A 113 -11.46 -0.44 2.85
CA ALA A 113 -10.63 -1.49 3.45
C ALA A 113 -10.07 -2.46 2.40
N ILE A 114 -10.83 -2.76 1.34
CA ILE A 114 -10.33 -3.55 0.21
C ILE A 114 -9.23 -2.80 -0.55
N GLN A 115 -9.34 -1.47 -0.69
CA GLN A 115 -8.31 -0.65 -1.30
C GLN A 115 -7.05 -0.62 -0.45
N ASP A 116 -7.17 -0.43 0.86
CA ASP A 116 -6.05 -0.47 1.80
C ASP A 116 -5.31 -1.81 1.73
N LEU A 117 -6.07 -2.92 1.72
CA LEU A 117 -5.51 -4.27 1.60
C LEU A 117 -4.84 -4.51 0.25
N PHE A 118 -5.41 -3.98 -0.84
CA PHE A 118 -4.82 -4.04 -2.18
C PHE A 118 -3.52 -3.23 -2.29
N GLU A 119 -3.36 -2.18 -1.49
CA GLU A 119 -2.14 -1.38 -1.44
C GLU A 119 -1.04 -2.01 -0.58
N ASP A 120 -1.37 -2.93 0.32
CA ASP A 120 -0.39 -3.66 1.14
C ASP A 120 0.28 -4.80 0.35
N LEU A 121 1.21 -4.42 -0.53
CA LEU A 121 1.93 -5.36 -1.40
C LEU A 121 2.83 -6.33 -0.63
N ASP A 122 3.33 -5.97 0.55
CA ASP A 122 4.13 -6.88 1.39
C ASP A 122 3.26 -8.05 1.86
N ARG A 123 2.06 -7.75 2.36
CA ARG A 123 1.11 -8.77 2.82
C ARG A 123 0.58 -9.64 1.68
N LEU A 124 0.26 -9.04 0.53
CA LEU A 124 -0.18 -9.78 -0.66
C LEU A 124 0.91 -10.69 -1.21
N SER A 125 2.15 -10.23 -1.27
CA SER A 125 3.26 -11.03 -1.81
C SER A 125 3.68 -12.19 -0.90
N THR A 126 3.37 -12.10 0.40
CA THR A 126 3.64 -13.19 1.35
C THR A 126 2.52 -14.21 1.46
N SER A 127 1.31 -13.92 0.94
CA SER A 127 0.15 -14.80 1.06
C SER A 127 -0.58 -15.03 -0.27
N PRO A 128 -0.19 -16.04 -1.06
CA PRO A 128 -0.90 -16.43 -2.28
C PRO A 128 -2.38 -16.77 -2.06
N ALA A 129 -2.69 -17.33 -0.88
CA ALA A 129 -4.06 -17.66 -0.52
C ALA A 129 -4.95 -16.42 -0.33
N LEU A 130 -4.41 -15.33 0.23
CA LEU A 130 -5.10 -14.05 0.34
C LEU A 130 -5.38 -13.45 -1.04
N VAL A 131 -4.38 -13.49 -1.93
CA VAL A 131 -4.51 -13.00 -3.32
C VAL A 131 -5.61 -13.78 -4.07
N ALA A 132 -5.64 -15.10 -3.93
CA ALA A 132 -6.68 -15.93 -4.55
C ALA A 132 -8.09 -15.57 -4.06
N GLU A 133 -8.27 -15.35 -2.77
CA GLU A 133 -9.55 -14.95 -2.19
C GLU A 133 -9.98 -13.55 -2.63
N MET A 134 -9.03 -12.61 -2.73
CA MET A 134 -9.30 -11.28 -3.27
C MET A 134 -9.72 -11.34 -4.75
N ILE A 135 -9.05 -12.14 -5.57
CA ILE A 135 -9.43 -12.33 -7.00
C ILE A 135 -10.86 -12.86 -7.13
N ALA A 136 -11.26 -13.79 -6.23
CA ALA A 136 -12.61 -14.36 -6.20
C ALA A 136 -13.67 -13.38 -5.67
N SER A 137 -13.25 -12.32 -4.97
CA SER A 137 -14.17 -11.34 -4.37
C SER A 137 -14.86 -10.49 -5.44
N ALA A 138 -16.15 -10.22 -5.22
CA ALA A 138 -16.94 -9.32 -6.08
C ALA A 138 -16.64 -7.83 -5.82
N VAL A 139 -15.91 -7.51 -4.76
CA VAL A 139 -15.68 -6.11 -4.32
C VAL A 139 -14.55 -5.44 -5.09
N ILE A 140 -13.61 -6.22 -5.65
CA ILE A 140 -12.50 -5.67 -6.44
C ILE A 140 -12.92 -5.37 -7.88
N ASN A 141 -12.38 -4.29 -8.45
CA ASN A 141 -12.60 -3.93 -9.85
C ASN A 141 -11.74 -4.77 -10.83
N ALA A 142 -12.01 -4.62 -12.13
CA ALA A 142 -11.33 -5.40 -13.17
C ALA A 142 -9.81 -5.12 -13.23
N GLU A 143 -9.40 -3.88 -13.02
CA GLU A 143 -7.99 -3.47 -13.03
C GLU A 143 -7.22 -4.05 -11.83
N GLN A 144 -7.79 -3.94 -10.63
CA GLN A 144 -7.23 -4.54 -9.42
C GLN A 144 -7.10 -6.06 -9.58
N ARG A 145 -8.14 -6.70 -10.13
CA ARG A 145 -8.12 -8.15 -10.41
C ARG A 145 -7.00 -8.53 -11.36
N ALA A 146 -6.82 -7.78 -12.45
CA ALA A 146 -5.74 -8.03 -13.40
C ALA A 146 -4.34 -7.94 -12.74
N GLN A 147 -4.12 -6.94 -11.88
CA GLN A 147 -2.86 -6.79 -11.15
C GLN A 147 -2.63 -7.94 -10.14
N LEU A 148 -3.67 -8.40 -9.46
CA LEU A 148 -3.56 -9.56 -8.56
C LEU A 148 -3.27 -10.86 -9.32
N VAL A 149 -3.85 -11.04 -10.51
CA VAL A 149 -3.55 -12.17 -11.39
C VAL A 149 -2.10 -12.12 -11.86
N GLU A 150 -1.58 -10.94 -12.21
CA GLU A 150 -0.15 -10.77 -12.52
C GLU A 150 0.75 -11.16 -11.34
N LEU A 151 0.35 -10.80 -10.12
CA LEU A 151 1.09 -11.17 -8.90
C LEU A 151 1.14 -12.69 -8.69
N GLN A 152 0.08 -13.41 -9.08
CA GLN A 152 0.02 -14.88 -8.98
C GLN A 152 0.71 -15.63 -10.12
N ARG A 153 0.99 -14.95 -11.23
CA ARG A 153 1.67 -15.62 -12.36
C ARG A 153 3.01 -16.19 -11.92
N ALA A 154 3.06 -17.51 -11.91
CA ALA A 154 4.26 -18.28 -11.60
C ALA A 154 5.24 -18.35 -12.79
N ASP A 155 4.80 -17.96 -13.98
CA ASP A 155 5.50 -18.24 -15.21
C ASP A 155 6.67 -17.29 -15.42
N LEU A 156 7.84 -17.92 -15.44
CA LEU A 156 9.14 -17.38 -15.81
C LEU A 156 9.19 -17.18 -17.33
N GLU A 157 8.44 -16.23 -17.87
CA GLU A 157 8.89 -15.69 -19.15
C GLU A 157 10.07 -14.76 -18.86
N PRO A 158 11.26 -15.02 -19.44
CA PRO A 158 12.36 -14.09 -19.37
C PRO A 158 11.87 -12.79 -19.99
N VAL A 159 11.79 -11.76 -19.20
CA VAL A 159 11.29 -10.48 -19.68
C VAL A 159 12.40 -9.85 -20.50
N GLU A 160 12.50 -10.23 -21.78
CA GLU A 160 13.46 -9.66 -22.74
C GLU A 160 13.35 -8.13 -22.75
N ALA A 161 12.13 -7.59 -22.66
CA ALA A 161 11.86 -6.17 -22.52
C ALA A 161 12.48 -5.54 -21.26
N PHE A 162 12.55 -6.28 -20.14
CA PHE A 162 13.20 -5.82 -18.91
C PHE A 162 14.72 -5.77 -19.07
N VAL A 163 15.30 -6.76 -19.74
CA VAL A 163 16.74 -6.81 -20.06
C VAL A 163 17.13 -5.68 -20.99
N GLU A 164 16.31 -5.40 -22.01
CA GLU A 164 16.55 -4.33 -23.00
C GLU A 164 16.46 -2.93 -22.37
N ALA A 165 15.42 -2.68 -21.58
CA ALA A 165 15.22 -1.40 -20.88
C ALA A 165 16.33 -1.09 -19.87
N ALA A 166 16.91 -2.12 -19.27
CA ALA A 166 17.97 -1.96 -18.28
C ALA A 166 19.36 -1.81 -18.90
N LYS A 167 19.61 -2.35 -20.11
CA LYS A 167 20.84 -2.13 -20.87
C LYS A 167 21.06 -0.66 -21.24
N ALA A 168 19.99 0.12 -21.35
CA ALA A 168 20.04 1.54 -21.71
C ALA A 168 20.49 2.49 -20.58
N ALA A 169 20.80 2.01 -19.36
CA ALA A 169 21.12 2.83 -18.20
C ALA A 169 22.52 2.55 -17.65
N GLU A 170 23.46 3.51 -17.76
CA GLU A 170 24.85 3.49 -17.22
C GLU A 170 24.98 3.47 -15.69
N PRO A 171 26.13 3.18 -15.06
CA PRO A 171 27.42 2.61 -15.41
C PRO A 171 27.79 1.34 -14.62
N ASP A 172 28.80 0.65 -15.00
CA ASP A 172 29.38 -0.64 -14.62
C ASP A 172 28.60 -1.85 -15.17
N PRO A 173 28.90 -2.23 -16.47
CA PRO A 173 28.12 -3.23 -17.19
C PRO A 173 28.17 -4.64 -16.58
N ALA A 174 29.30 -5.07 -16.03
CA ALA A 174 29.48 -6.46 -15.59
C ALA A 174 28.69 -6.81 -14.31
N LYS A 175 28.66 -5.92 -13.31
CA LYS A 175 27.90 -6.14 -12.06
C LYS A 175 26.40 -6.01 -12.27
N ARG A 176 25.97 -5.13 -13.18
CA ARG A 176 24.56 -4.92 -13.51
C ARG A 176 23.99 -6.05 -14.34
N GLU A 177 24.76 -6.58 -15.28
CA GLU A 177 24.32 -7.71 -16.09
C GLU A 177 24.01 -8.92 -15.21
N THR A 178 24.83 -9.21 -14.19
CA THR A 178 24.59 -10.28 -13.23
C THR A 178 23.36 -10.03 -12.33
N LEU A 179 23.17 -8.80 -11.83
CA LEU A 179 22.02 -8.44 -11.02
C LEU A 179 20.72 -8.47 -11.84
N LEU A 180 20.77 -7.93 -13.05
CA LEU A 180 19.65 -7.92 -13.98
C LEU A 180 19.21 -9.34 -14.34
N GLN A 181 20.16 -10.21 -14.71
CA GLN A 181 19.89 -11.61 -15.03
C GLN A 181 19.27 -12.33 -13.83
N LYS A 182 19.74 -12.04 -12.61
CA LYS A 182 19.17 -12.60 -11.39
C LYS A 182 17.72 -12.16 -11.18
N LEU A 183 17.45 -10.85 -11.32
CA LEU A 183 16.10 -10.31 -11.17
C LEU A 183 15.14 -10.82 -12.27
N ALA A 184 15.63 -10.95 -13.51
CA ALA A 184 14.82 -11.45 -14.64
C ALA A 184 14.39 -12.92 -14.46
N ARG A 185 15.13 -13.72 -13.68
CA ARG A 185 14.77 -15.11 -13.36
C ARG A 185 13.84 -15.25 -12.18
N MET A 186 13.58 -14.16 -11.43
CA MET A 186 12.70 -14.18 -10.26
C MET A 186 11.24 -14.10 -10.68
N ARG A 187 10.37 -14.80 -9.94
CA ARG A 187 8.92 -14.65 -10.06
C ARG A 187 8.49 -13.23 -9.68
N VAL A 188 7.31 -12.81 -10.14
CA VAL A 188 6.76 -11.46 -9.84
C VAL A 188 6.74 -11.20 -8.32
N VAL A 189 6.31 -12.18 -7.53
CA VAL A 189 6.27 -12.09 -6.06
C VAL A 189 7.66 -11.81 -5.47
N GLU A 190 8.69 -12.50 -5.95
CA GLU A 190 10.07 -12.31 -5.48
C GLU A 190 10.61 -10.94 -5.87
N ARG A 191 10.28 -10.45 -7.09
CA ARG A 191 10.63 -9.10 -7.54
C ARG A 191 9.92 -8.02 -6.72
N VAL A 192 8.65 -8.23 -6.34
CA VAL A 192 7.92 -7.36 -5.41
C VAL A 192 8.62 -7.28 -4.06
N GLN A 193 9.02 -8.41 -3.49
CA GLN A 193 9.78 -8.43 -2.23
C GLN A 193 11.12 -7.71 -2.35
N ARG A 194 11.82 -7.87 -3.48
CA ARG A 194 13.06 -7.11 -3.77
C ARG A 194 12.81 -5.62 -3.96
N ALA A 195 11.72 -5.25 -4.60
CA ALA A 195 11.34 -3.84 -4.74
C ALA A 195 11.09 -3.17 -3.39
N LEU A 196 10.43 -3.87 -2.45
CA LEU A 196 10.12 -3.35 -1.11
C LEU A 196 11.33 -3.31 -0.18
N LYS A 197 12.15 -4.37 -0.15
CA LYS A 197 13.19 -4.62 0.87
C LYS A 197 14.62 -4.58 0.32
N GLY A 198 14.79 -4.56 -0.99
CA GLY A 198 16.09 -4.57 -1.66
C GLY A 198 16.84 -3.25 -1.63
N GLY A 199 18.04 -3.23 -2.20
CA GLY A 199 18.91 -2.07 -2.28
C GLY A 199 18.48 -1.06 -3.35
N ARG A 200 19.15 0.11 -3.35
CA ARG A 200 18.91 1.20 -4.31
C ARG A 200 19.10 0.74 -5.77
N GLU A 201 20.12 -0.08 -6.03
CA GLU A 201 20.40 -0.60 -7.37
C GLU A 201 19.28 -1.51 -7.86
N GLU A 202 18.78 -2.42 -7.00
CA GLU A 202 17.65 -3.29 -7.32
C GLU A 202 16.40 -2.46 -7.64
N ARG A 203 16.06 -1.46 -6.81
CA ARG A 203 14.92 -0.58 -7.07
C ARG A 203 15.08 0.21 -8.37
N GLY A 204 16.30 0.69 -8.66
CA GLY A 204 16.60 1.40 -9.90
C GLY A 204 16.42 0.55 -11.18
N LEU A 205 16.57 -0.77 -11.06
CA LEU A 205 16.24 -1.71 -12.12
C LEU A 205 14.75 -2.04 -12.14
N LEU A 206 14.17 -2.37 -11.00
CA LEU A 206 12.79 -2.82 -10.87
C LEU A 206 11.74 -1.74 -11.16
N ILE A 207 12.09 -0.45 -11.08
CA ILE A 207 11.17 0.63 -11.52
C ILE A 207 10.84 0.56 -13.02
N ARG A 208 11.66 -0.15 -13.81
CA ARG A 208 11.46 -0.38 -15.24
C ARG A 208 10.87 -1.75 -15.54
N ASP A 209 10.48 -2.50 -14.52
CA ASP A 209 9.84 -3.80 -14.68
C ASP A 209 8.55 -3.66 -15.51
N PRO A 210 8.25 -4.56 -16.45
CA PRO A 210 7.01 -4.51 -17.22
C PRO A 210 5.78 -4.77 -16.36
N CYS A 211 5.94 -5.45 -15.21
CA CYS A 211 4.84 -5.69 -14.28
C CYS A 211 4.57 -4.44 -13.42
N LYS A 212 3.37 -3.88 -13.56
CA LYS A 212 2.92 -2.70 -12.82
C LYS A 212 2.97 -2.87 -11.30
N VAL A 213 2.71 -4.08 -10.82
CA VAL A 213 2.74 -4.39 -9.39
C VAL A 213 4.16 -4.23 -8.84
N VAL A 214 5.18 -4.63 -9.59
CA VAL A 214 6.58 -4.45 -9.21
C VAL A 214 6.96 -2.96 -9.17
N GLN A 215 6.56 -2.17 -10.19
CA GLN A 215 6.79 -0.72 -10.21
C GLN A 215 6.13 -0.02 -9.01
N ARG A 216 4.89 -0.39 -8.67
CA ARG A 216 4.21 0.10 -7.46
C ARG A 216 4.97 -0.25 -6.19
N ALA A 217 5.46 -1.50 -6.08
CA ALA A 217 6.24 -1.95 -4.94
C ALA A 217 7.53 -1.13 -4.75
N VAL A 218 8.22 -0.76 -5.84
CA VAL A 218 9.37 0.16 -5.76
C VAL A 218 8.98 1.49 -5.12
N LEU A 219 7.87 2.10 -5.58
CA LEU A 219 7.41 3.39 -5.09
C LEU A 219 6.82 3.34 -3.67
N GLN A 220 6.42 2.17 -3.20
CA GLN A 220 5.93 1.91 -1.85
C GLN A 220 7.03 1.47 -0.88
N SER A 221 8.25 1.22 -1.37
CA SER A 221 9.36 0.79 -0.51
C SER A 221 9.57 1.78 0.64
N PRO A 222 9.62 1.31 1.91
CA PRO A 222 9.96 2.17 3.04
C PRO A 222 11.39 2.73 2.97
N LEU A 223 12.24 2.11 2.14
CA LEU A 223 13.65 2.48 1.97
C LEU A 223 13.87 3.46 0.80
N ILE A 224 12.80 3.85 0.08
CA ILE A 224 12.94 4.76 -1.07
C ILE A 224 13.28 6.18 -0.61
N SER A 225 14.27 6.79 -1.25
CA SER A 225 14.65 8.17 -1.00
C SER A 225 14.04 9.13 -2.04
N ASP A 226 13.84 10.38 -1.63
CA ASP A 226 13.37 11.43 -2.54
C ASP A 226 14.33 11.61 -3.74
N GLN A 227 15.64 11.41 -3.53
CA GLN A 227 16.63 11.48 -4.60
C GLN A 227 16.47 10.37 -5.65
N GLU A 228 16.08 9.16 -5.23
CA GLU A 228 15.76 8.08 -6.18
C GLU A 228 14.54 8.44 -7.00
N VAL A 229 13.48 8.94 -6.35
CA VAL A 229 12.24 9.33 -7.04
C VAL A 229 12.47 10.51 -7.98
N GLU A 230 13.33 11.49 -7.62
CA GLU A 230 13.77 12.55 -8.53
C GLU A 230 14.47 11.97 -9.76
N GLY A 231 15.37 11.00 -9.55
CA GLY A 231 16.01 10.28 -10.66
C GLY A 231 14.97 9.60 -11.56
N PHE A 232 13.98 8.92 -10.98
CA PHE A 232 12.91 8.26 -11.73
C PHE A 232 12.05 9.27 -12.51
N ALA A 233 11.67 10.39 -11.91
CA ALA A 233 10.90 11.43 -12.57
C ALA A 233 11.60 12.00 -13.81
N ASN A 234 12.94 12.01 -13.84
CA ASN A 234 13.75 12.48 -14.97
C ASN A 234 14.01 11.40 -16.04
N MET A 235 13.68 10.12 -15.77
CA MET A 235 13.92 9.02 -16.72
C MET A 235 12.91 9.03 -17.87
N ALA A 236 13.36 9.31 -19.09
CA ALA A 236 12.53 9.22 -20.30
C ALA A 236 12.20 7.76 -20.71
N SER A 237 12.84 6.77 -20.10
CA SER A 237 12.58 5.34 -20.35
C SER A 237 11.38 4.80 -19.58
N LEU A 238 10.86 5.52 -18.58
CA LEU A 238 9.67 5.09 -17.83
C LEU A 238 8.40 5.26 -18.65
N THR A 239 7.39 4.45 -18.31
CA THR A 239 6.07 4.55 -18.90
C THR A 239 5.30 5.75 -18.31
N ASP A 240 4.34 6.27 -19.08
CA ASP A 240 3.42 7.31 -18.61
C ASP A 240 2.68 6.89 -17.34
N GLU A 241 2.37 5.61 -17.21
CA GLU A 241 1.68 5.03 -16.07
C GLU A 241 2.52 5.08 -14.78
N THR A 242 3.83 4.74 -14.86
CA THR A 242 4.76 4.89 -13.72
C THR A 242 4.88 6.36 -13.30
N LEU A 243 4.95 7.27 -14.28
CA LEU A 243 5.00 8.71 -14.01
C LEU A 243 3.68 9.22 -13.38
N ARG A 244 2.51 8.65 -13.75
CA ARG A 244 1.23 8.90 -13.06
C ARG A 244 1.26 8.45 -11.61
N LEU A 245 1.83 7.27 -11.32
CA LEU A 245 1.96 6.77 -9.94
C LEU A 245 2.84 7.70 -9.09
N ILE A 246 3.97 8.18 -9.63
CA ILE A 246 4.83 9.15 -8.93
C ILE A 246 4.07 10.45 -8.69
N ALA A 247 3.40 10.98 -9.71
CA ALA A 247 2.62 12.22 -9.64
C ALA A 247 1.40 12.11 -8.71
N GLY A 248 0.78 10.94 -8.59
CA GLY A 248 -0.34 10.66 -7.69
C GLY A 248 0.06 10.65 -6.21
N ASN A 249 1.30 10.31 -5.90
CA ASN A 249 1.76 10.20 -4.52
C ASN A 249 1.93 11.58 -3.87
N ARG A 250 1.13 11.82 -2.81
CA ARG A 250 1.13 13.11 -2.09
C ARG A 250 2.47 13.46 -1.45
N LYS A 251 3.25 12.46 -1.00
CA LYS A 251 4.59 12.65 -0.43
C LYS A 251 5.54 13.21 -1.50
N PHE A 252 5.56 12.59 -2.68
CA PHE A 252 6.47 12.97 -3.76
C PHE A 252 6.13 14.33 -4.37
N ARG A 253 4.83 14.67 -4.50
CA ARG A 253 4.39 15.99 -5.00
C ARG A 253 4.84 17.18 -4.14
N LYS A 254 5.15 16.97 -2.86
CA LYS A 254 5.69 18.03 -1.99
C LYS A 254 7.14 18.39 -2.33
N ASN A 255 7.87 17.49 -2.97
CA ASN A 255 9.25 17.72 -3.36
C ASN A 255 9.29 18.44 -4.72
N TYR A 256 9.85 19.66 -4.72
CA TYR A 256 9.95 20.49 -5.92
C TYR A 256 10.78 19.85 -7.03
N ALA A 257 11.89 19.17 -6.69
CA ALA A 257 12.76 18.53 -7.67
C ALA A 257 12.04 17.42 -8.44
N ILE A 258 11.19 16.64 -7.73
CA ILE A 258 10.36 15.59 -8.35
C ILE A 258 9.31 16.20 -9.27
N THR A 259 8.55 17.22 -8.81
CA THR A 259 7.52 17.85 -9.63
C THR A 259 8.10 18.56 -10.85
N ARG A 260 9.28 19.18 -10.69
CA ARG A 260 10.06 19.74 -11.79
C ARG A 260 10.47 18.64 -12.80
N GLY A 261 11.06 17.53 -12.32
CA GLY A 261 11.45 16.40 -13.16
C GLY A 261 10.28 15.86 -13.97
N LEU A 262 9.13 15.62 -13.32
CA LEU A 262 7.90 15.18 -13.99
C LEU A 262 7.44 16.17 -15.06
N THR A 263 7.52 17.48 -14.80
CA THR A 263 7.06 18.50 -15.76
C THR A 263 7.95 18.58 -17.00
N PHE A 264 9.25 18.31 -16.86
CA PHE A 264 10.20 18.30 -17.98
C PHE A 264 10.30 16.95 -18.69
N ASN A 265 9.74 15.88 -18.14
CA ASN A 265 9.78 14.57 -18.76
C ASN A 265 8.77 14.46 -19.91
N PRO A 266 9.23 14.14 -21.14
CA PRO A 266 8.37 14.09 -22.33
C PRO A 266 7.29 13.00 -22.26
N LYS A 267 7.48 12.00 -21.41
CA LYS A 267 6.53 10.88 -21.21
C LYS A 267 5.45 11.19 -20.18
N THR A 268 5.61 12.25 -19.39
CA THR A 268 4.58 12.63 -18.41
C THR A 268 3.32 13.10 -19.13
N PRO A 269 2.14 12.57 -18.77
CA PRO A 269 0.88 12.99 -19.34
C PRO A 269 0.65 14.49 -19.20
N ILE A 270 0.09 15.10 -20.27
CA ILE A 270 -0.05 16.54 -20.40
C ILE A 270 -0.91 17.15 -19.28
N GLU A 271 -1.95 16.45 -18.84
CA GLU A 271 -2.82 16.90 -17.74
C GLU A 271 -2.04 17.04 -16.42
N ILE A 272 -1.08 16.17 -16.16
CA ILE A 272 -0.22 16.21 -14.97
C ILE A 272 0.75 17.39 -15.06
N THR A 273 1.40 17.55 -16.21
CA THR A 273 2.37 18.64 -16.42
C THR A 273 1.71 20.02 -16.35
N LEU A 274 0.50 20.16 -16.90
CA LEU A 274 -0.28 21.40 -16.81
C LEU A 274 -0.70 21.71 -15.36
N HIS A 275 -1.00 20.68 -14.56
CA HIS A 275 -1.31 20.85 -13.14
C HIS A 275 -0.10 21.36 -12.34
N PHE A 276 1.12 20.91 -12.67
CA PHE A 276 2.33 21.34 -11.98
C PHE A 276 2.88 22.68 -12.48
N LEU A 277 2.52 23.10 -13.69
CA LEU A 277 3.02 24.32 -14.32
C LEU A 277 2.90 25.58 -13.44
N PRO A 278 1.76 25.85 -12.74
CA PRO A 278 1.65 27.01 -11.85
C PRO A 278 2.59 26.98 -10.64
N HIS A 279 3.14 25.83 -10.30
CA HIS A 279 4.03 25.67 -9.14
C HIS A 279 5.51 25.80 -9.49
N LEU A 280 5.85 25.92 -10.80
CA LEU A 280 7.25 26.08 -11.23
C LEU A 280 7.81 27.45 -10.84
N LYS A 281 9.09 27.44 -10.46
CA LYS A 281 9.88 28.66 -10.25
C LYS A 281 10.01 29.44 -11.55
N PRO A 282 10.15 30.78 -11.52
CA PRO A 282 10.25 31.62 -12.72
C PRO A 282 11.35 31.19 -13.68
N GLN A 283 12.48 30.75 -13.17
CA GLN A 283 13.60 30.26 -13.97
C GLN A 283 13.26 28.97 -14.74
N ASP A 284 12.66 28.00 -14.06
CA ASP A 284 12.25 26.72 -14.68
C ASP A 284 11.11 26.92 -15.66
N LEU A 285 10.18 27.83 -15.39
CA LEU A 285 9.13 28.22 -16.32
C LEU A 285 9.73 28.81 -17.61
N LYS A 286 10.75 29.69 -17.49
CA LYS A 286 11.48 30.22 -18.65
C LYS A 286 12.20 29.11 -19.44
N PHE A 287 12.87 28.19 -18.74
CA PHE A 287 13.49 27.02 -19.39
C PHE A 287 12.48 26.18 -20.16
N LEU A 288 11.29 25.98 -19.59
CA LEU A 288 10.25 25.17 -20.23
C LEU A 288 9.79 25.76 -21.57
N THR A 289 9.71 27.10 -21.68
CA THR A 289 9.28 27.77 -22.94
C THR A 289 10.22 27.54 -24.11
N ILE A 290 11.51 27.27 -23.86
CA ILE A 290 12.53 27.04 -24.89
C ILE A 290 12.91 25.56 -25.04
N SER A 291 12.42 24.69 -24.16
CA SER A 291 12.76 23.26 -24.19
C SER A 291 12.14 22.57 -25.41
N LYS A 292 12.99 21.89 -26.20
CA LYS A 292 12.53 21.09 -27.35
C LYS A 292 12.02 19.70 -26.97
N ASN A 293 12.29 19.25 -25.75
CA ASN A 293 11.96 17.90 -25.25
C ASN A 293 10.54 17.79 -24.68
N VAL A 294 9.80 18.88 -24.63
CA VAL A 294 8.43 18.89 -24.09
C VAL A 294 7.41 19.21 -25.18
N PRO A 295 6.15 18.75 -25.05
CA PRO A 295 5.11 19.04 -26.03
C PRO A 295 4.88 20.54 -26.25
N GLU A 296 4.53 20.90 -27.49
CA GLU A 296 4.27 22.31 -27.84
C GLU A 296 3.14 22.92 -27.03
N THR A 297 2.11 22.13 -26.72
CA THR A 297 1.00 22.53 -25.84
C THR A 297 1.49 23.01 -24.48
N LEU A 298 2.45 22.30 -23.88
CA LEU A 298 3.03 22.68 -22.60
C LEU A 298 3.90 23.95 -22.72
N ARG A 299 4.71 24.08 -23.79
CA ARG A 299 5.50 25.31 -24.06
C ARG A 299 4.61 26.53 -24.20
N THR A 300 3.52 26.42 -24.95
CA THR A 300 2.56 27.50 -25.15
C THR A 300 1.89 27.89 -23.84
N ALA A 301 1.48 26.92 -23.03
CA ALA A 301 0.90 27.17 -21.70
C ALA A 301 1.91 27.86 -20.76
N ALA A 302 3.17 27.43 -20.78
CA ALA A 302 4.25 28.03 -20.01
C ALA A 302 4.49 29.49 -20.41
N LEU A 303 4.50 29.79 -21.72
CA LEU A 303 4.66 31.15 -22.23
C LEU A 303 3.51 32.07 -21.80
N ARG A 304 2.26 31.57 -21.87
CA ARG A 304 1.08 32.34 -21.39
C ARG A 304 1.20 32.67 -19.91
N LEU A 305 1.55 31.66 -19.08
CA LEU A 305 1.70 31.86 -17.64
C LEU A 305 2.86 32.80 -17.31
N GLN A 306 3.96 32.74 -18.04
CA GLN A 306 5.08 33.67 -17.87
C GLN A 306 4.67 35.12 -18.14
N ARG A 307 3.95 35.38 -19.25
CA ARG A 307 3.41 36.72 -19.59
C ARG A 307 2.45 37.22 -18.52
N GLN A 308 1.56 36.38 -18.04
CA GLN A 308 0.62 36.71 -16.98
C GLN A 308 1.33 37.15 -15.69
N ARG A 309 2.38 36.39 -15.28
CA ARG A 309 3.16 36.72 -14.09
C ARG A 309 3.99 37.99 -14.24
N SER A 310 4.47 38.31 -15.45
CA SER A 310 5.19 39.56 -15.71
C SER A 310 4.26 40.76 -15.66
N SER A 311 3.04 40.67 -16.23
CA SER A 311 2.06 41.79 -16.17
C SER A 311 1.55 42.05 -14.75
N GLN A 312 1.38 41.00 -13.92
CA GLN A 312 0.98 41.17 -12.51
C GLN A 312 2.07 41.83 -11.65
N ARG A 313 3.35 41.64 -11.98
CA ARG A 313 4.45 42.34 -11.28
C ARG A 313 4.53 43.83 -11.65
N SER A 314 4.31 44.17 -12.91
CA SER A 314 4.32 45.56 -13.34
C SER A 314 3.12 46.38 -12.84
N SER A 315 1.96 45.74 -12.58
CA SER A 315 0.78 46.42 -12.02
C SER A 315 0.78 46.47 -10.48
N GLY A 316 1.65 45.79 -9.79
CA GLY A 316 1.81 45.86 -8.32
C GLY A 316 2.89 46.86 -7.84
N GLU A 317 3.69 47.43 -8.75
CA GLU A 317 4.75 48.40 -8.46
C GLU A 317 4.32 49.84 -8.82
N SER A 318 3.06 50.03 -9.25
CA SER A 318 2.45 51.33 -9.48
C SER A 318 1.48 51.71 -8.37
#